data_219b04c131053b5836f9b251a923dbfd
#
_entry.id   219b04c131053b5836f9b251a923dbfd
#
_cell.length_a   1.000
_cell.length_b   1.000
_cell.length_c   1.000
_cell.angle_alpha   90.00
_cell.angle_beta   90.00
_cell.angle_gamma   90.00
#
_symmetry.space_group_name_H-M   'P 1'
#
loop_
_entity.id
_entity.type
_entity.pdbx_description
1 polymer ?
#
loop_
_entity_poly.entity_id
_entity_poly.type
_entity_poly.pdbx_seq_one_letter_code
_entity_poly.pdbx_strand_id
1 'polypeptide(L)'
;TNGLLGRAYKQIFYDAGDKTNPGARQALKEAITAYRRPFEENPANTWHGVNLMALLTRARALGLRIATGLHPEDIAKRVIAQLDRIPQEKRDEWFLPTLTEASLGLGDWPAVERLVRSYAASPDIQAFQVAGMLRQFTEVWNLESVDERGQGLINILRARLIDLPQGEMD
;
A
#
# COMPACT_ATOMS: atom_id res chain seq x y z
N THR A 1 -2.73 18.46 -2.85
CA THR A 1 -1.51 18.96 -3.41
C THR A 1 -0.53 17.82 -3.69
N ASN A 2 0.61 17.61 -3.03
CA ASN A 2 1.54 16.54 -3.41
C ASN A 2 0.91 15.13 -3.35
N GLY A 3 0.05 14.84 -2.37
CA GLY A 3 -0.63 13.56 -2.26
C GLY A 3 -1.59 13.26 -3.43
N LEU A 4 -2.34 14.27 -3.89
CA LEU A 4 -3.22 14.12 -5.06
C LEU A 4 -2.42 13.93 -6.35
N LEU A 5 -1.31 14.66 -6.50
CA LEU A 5 -0.42 14.54 -7.64
C LEU A 5 0.23 13.15 -7.68
N GLY A 6 0.74 12.69 -6.54
CA GLY A 6 1.28 11.34 -6.40
C GLY A 6 0.27 10.24 -6.76
N ARG A 7 -0.99 10.41 -6.32
CA ARG A 7 -2.10 9.50 -6.67
C ARG A 7 -2.37 9.49 -8.17
N ALA A 8 -2.42 10.65 -8.83
CA ALA A 8 -2.66 10.75 -10.26
C ALA A 8 -1.54 10.06 -11.07
N TYR A 9 -0.29 10.35 -10.77
CA TYR A 9 0.84 9.70 -11.44
C TYR A 9 0.92 8.19 -11.14
N LYS A 10 0.64 7.79 -9.91
CA LYS A 10 0.53 6.38 -9.54
C LYS A 10 -0.52 5.67 -10.41
N GLN A 11 -1.68 6.28 -10.59
CA GLN A 11 -2.74 5.72 -11.43
C GLN A 11 -2.31 5.60 -12.89
N ILE A 12 -1.72 6.65 -13.47
CA ILE A 12 -1.16 6.61 -14.84
C ILE A 12 -0.18 5.44 -15.01
N PHE A 13 0.69 5.22 -14.03
CA PHE A 13 1.63 4.10 -14.05
C PHE A 13 0.91 2.75 -14.04
N TYR A 14 -0.10 2.57 -13.17
CA TYR A 14 -0.82 1.29 -13.07
C TYR A 14 -1.75 1.02 -14.25
N ASP A 15 -2.30 2.04 -14.88
CA ASP A 15 -3.16 1.91 -16.06
C ASP A 15 -2.37 1.64 -17.34
N ALA A 16 -1.08 1.93 -17.37
CA ALA A 16 -0.24 1.65 -18.53
C ALA A 16 -0.19 0.15 -18.82
N GLY A 17 -0.53 -0.27 -20.03
CA GLY A 17 -0.46 -1.66 -20.48
C GLY A 17 0.96 -2.23 -20.42
N ASP A 18 1.95 -1.44 -20.85
CA ASP A 18 3.38 -1.73 -20.70
C ASP A 18 4.00 -0.81 -19.65
N LYS A 19 4.36 -1.38 -18.49
CA LYS A 19 4.99 -0.67 -17.37
C LYS A 19 6.42 -0.22 -17.68
N THR A 20 7.02 -0.73 -18.75
CA THR A 20 8.41 -0.44 -19.12
C THR A 20 8.52 0.69 -20.15
N ASN A 21 7.42 1.13 -20.74
CA ASN A 21 7.42 2.23 -21.68
C ASN A 21 7.88 3.57 -21.05
N PRO A 22 8.41 4.52 -21.82
CA PRO A 22 8.92 5.78 -21.27
C PRO A 22 7.88 6.58 -20.49
N GLY A 23 6.62 6.61 -20.93
CA GLY A 23 5.53 7.33 -20.25
C GLY A 23 5.22 6.75 -18.88
N ALA A 24 5.10 5.42 -18.78
CA ALA A 24 4.89 4.73 -17.51
C ALA A 24 6.07 4.93 -16.55
N ARG A 25 7.30 4.84 -17.06
CA ARG A 25 8.51 5.12 -16.25
C ARG A 25 8.55 6.55 -15.73
N GLN A 26 8.16 7.52 -16.55
CA GLN A 26 8.09 8.91 -16.12
C GLN A 26 7.02 9.10 -15.05
N ALA A 27 5.82 8.54 -15.25
CA ALA A 27 4.74 8.58 -14.25
C ALA A 27 5.18 7.96 -12.91
N LEU A 28 5.89 6.83 -12.95
CA LEU A 28 6.45 6.20 -11.75
C LEU A 28 7.44 7.13 -11.03
N LYS A 29 8.35 7.79 -11.75
CA LYS A 29 9.31 8.74 -11.16
C LYS A 29 8.60 9.93 -10.52
N GLU A 30 7.61 10.49 -11.19
CA GLU A 30 6.83 11.62 -10.66
C GLU A 30 6.02 11.21 -9.42
N ALA A 31 5.41 10.02 -9.42
CA ALA A 31 4.72 9.49 -8.25
C ALA A 31 5.67 9.32 -7.06
N ILE A 32 6.84 8.72 -7.27
CA ILE A 32 7.87 8.55 -6.23
C ILE A 32 8.29 9.89 -5.67
N THR A 33 8.56 10.89 -6.54
CA THR A 33 8.95 12.23 -6.11
C THR A 33 7.88 12.90 -5.27
N ALA A 34 6.61 12.78 -5.70
CA ALA A 34 5.47 13.39 -5.01
C ALA A 34 5.21 12.77 -3.62
N TYR A 35 5.47 11.48 -3.43
CA TYR A 35 5.34 10.84 -2.12
C TYR A 35 6.58 10.98 -1.24
N ARG A 36 7.77 11.04 -1.85
CA ARG A 36 9.04 11.14 -1.15
C ARG A 36 9.13 12.42 -0.32
N ARG A 37 8.89 13.56 -0.94
CA ARG A 37 9.10 14.87 -0.29
C ARG A 37 8.28 15.04 0.99
N PRO A 38 6.94 14.82 1.01
CA PRO A 38 6.17 14.95 2.24
C PRO A 38 6.59 13.96 3.34
N PHE A 39 7.05 12.77 2.97
CA PHE A 39 7.52 11.78 3.93
C PHE A 39 8.89 12.12 4.52
N GLU A 40 9.80 12.67 3.72
CA GLU A 40 11.12 13.12 4.20
C GLU A 40 10.99 14.36 5.09
N GLU A 41 10.12 15.30 4.74
CA GLU A 41 9.82 16.51 5.52
C GLU A 41 9.14 16.17 6.86
N ASN A 42 8.25 15.18 6.88
CA ASN A 42 7.57 14.72 8.08
C ASN A 42 7.29 13.20 8.03
N PRO A 43 8.14 12.36 8.66
CA PRO A 43 7.96 10.91 8.70
C PRO A 43 6.64 10.42 9.33
N ALA A 44 5.94 11.26 10.10
CA ALA A 44 4.61 10.95 10.60
C ALA A 44 3.55 10.88 9.48
N ASN A 45 3.87 11.37 8.28
CA ASN A 45 3.05 11.17 7.07
C ASN A 45 3.18 9.72 6.57
N THR A 46 2.79 8.74 7.38
CA THR A 46 2.93 7.30 7.11
C THR A 46 2.24 6.87 5.83
N TRP A 47 1.13 7.51 5.46
CA TRP A 47 0.44 7.27 4.19
C TRP A 47 1.33 7.57 2.96
N HIS A 48 2.13 8.65 3.00
CA HIS A 48 3.11 8.93 1.96
C HIS A 48 4.24 7.89 1.95
N GLY A 49 4.67 7.48 3.15
CA GLY A 49 5.70 6.45 3.32
C GLY A 49 5.31 5.11 2.70
N VAL A 50 4.11 4.58 2.96
CA VAL A 50 3.68 3.30 2.38
C VAL A 50 3.50 3.36 0.88
N ASN A 51 2.97 4.46 0.34
CA ASN A 51 2.87 4.63 -1.11
C ASN A 51 4.24 4.71 -1.78
N LEU A 52 5.18 5.45 -1.19
CA LEU A 52 6.57 5.51 -1.66
C LEU A 52 7.23 4.12 -1.66
N MET A 53 7.12 3.41 -0.55
CA MET A 53 7.66 2.07 -0.36
C MET A 53 7.09 1.08 -1.39
N ALA A 54 5.76 1.06 -1.57
CA ALA A 54 5.09 0.16 -2.51
C ALA A 54 5.55 0.43 -3.96
N LEU A 55 5.67 1.69 -4.36
CA LEU A 55 6.17 2.07 -5.68
C LEU A 55 7.63 1.65 -5.91
N LEU A 56 8.50 1.82 -4.91
CA LEU A 56 9.90 1.39 -4.99
C LEU A 56 10.01 -0.15 -5.06
N THR A 57 9.20 -0.86 -4.29
CA THR A 57 9.12 -2.33 -4.33
C THR A 57 8.66 -2.79 -5.71
N ARG A 58 7.64 -2.14 -6.27
CA ARG A 58 7.13 -2.44 -7.60
C ARG A 58 8.15 -2.14 -8.70
N ALA A 59 8.85 -1.01 -8.61
CA ALA A 59 9.93 -0.67 -9.54
C ALA A 59 11.02 -1.74 -9.53
N ARG A 60 11.44 -2.19 -8.34
CA ARG A 60 12.44 -3.25 -8.18
C ARG A 60 11.97 -4.57 -8.82
N ALA A 61 10.74 -4.99 -8.57
CA ALA A 61 10.16 -6.22 -9.13
C ALA A 61 10.08 -6.19 -10.67
N LEU A 62 9.91 -5.00 -11.26
CA LEU A 62 9.89 -4.79 -12.71
C LEU A 62 11.29 -4.55 -13.31
N GLY A 63 12.36 -4.61 -12.52
CA GLY A 63 13.72 -4.31 -12.98
C GLY A 63 13.94 -2.84 -13.37
N LEU A 64 13.04 -1.93 -12.96
CA LEU A 64 13.14 -0.50 -13.25
C LEU A 64 14.11 0.16 -12.26
N ARG A 65 15.19 0.71 -12.77
CA ARG A 65 16.16 1.45 -11.94
C ARG A 65 15.65 2.87 -11.71
N ILE A 66 15.33 3.17 -10.46
CA ILE A 66 14.98 4.53 -10.00
C ILE A 66 16.09 4.98 -9.05
N ALA A 67 16.86 5.98 -9.47
CA ALA A 67 17.99 6.49 -8.69
C ALA A 67 17.51 7.40 -7.54
N THR A 68 17.04 6.81 -6.47
CA THR A 68 16.57 7.55 -5.28
C THR A 68 17.51 7.44 -4.08
N GLY A 69 18.38 6.42 -4.05
CA GLY A 69 19.16 6.05 -2.86
C GLY A 69 18.32 5.51 -1.70
N LEU A 70 17.00 5.29 -1.93
CA LEU A 70 16.07 4.80 -0.91
C LEU A 70 15.84 3.30 -1.08
N HIS A 71 15.76 2.61 0.05
CA HIS A 71 15.43 1.20 0.12
C HIS A 71 14.02 1.01 0.71
N PRO A 72 13.13 0.25 0.07
CA PRO A 72 11.77 0.03 0.58
C PRO A 72 11.74 -0.46 2.03
N GLU A 73 12.68 -1.34 2.39
CA GLU A 73 12.78 -1.93 3.72
C GLU A 73 13.09 -0.88 4.81
N ASP A 74 13.89 0.14 4.49
CA ASP A 74 14.20 1.21 5.44
C ASP A 74 13.01 2.15 5.61
N ILE A 75 12.25 2.39 4.55
CA ILE A 75 10.99 3.14 4.63
C ILE A 75 9.99 2.37 5.47
N ALA A 76 9.84 1.06 5.26
CA ALA A 76 8.96 0.20 6.04
C ALA A 76 9.26 0.28 7.53
N LYS A 77 10.54 0.15 7.94
CA LYS A 77 10.97 0.29 9.34
C LYS A 77 10.61 1.65 9.92
N ARG A 78 10.82 2.73 9.15
CA ARG A 78 10.47 4.09 9.58
C ARG A 78 8.97 4.25 9.76
N VAL A 79 8.15 3.71 8.85
CA VAL A 79 6.68 3.73 8.97
C VAL A 79 6.24 2.98 10.22
N ILE A 80 6.72 1.76 10.45
CA ILE A 80 6.39 0.96 11.63
C ILE A 80 6.77 1.73 12.90
N ALA A 81 7.98 2.31 12.96
CA ALA A 81 8.41 3.10 14.10
C ALA A 81 7.55 4.33 14.37
N GLN A 82 6.89 4.91 13.37
CA GLN A 82 5.91 5.98 13.58
C GLN A 82 4.58 5.42 14.09
N LEU A 83 4.11 4.30 13.54
CA LEU A 83 2.87 3.65 13.97
C LEU A 83 2.95 3.17 15.44
N ASP A 84 4.10 2.64 15.86
CA ASP A 84 4.32 2.18 17.23
C ASP A 84 4.21 3.31 18.28
N ARG A 85 4.37 4.57 17.86
CA ARG A 85 4.19 5.74 18.72
C ARG A 85 2.73 6.14 18.89
N ILE A 86 1.81 5.57 18.09
CA ILE A 86 0.38 5.89 18.16
C ILE A 86 -0.25 5.06 19.27
N PRO A 87 -0.73 5.68 20.36
CA PRO A 87 -1.45 4.98 21.41
C PRO A 87 -2.67 4.26 20.87
N GLN A 88 -3.05 3.15 21.48
CA GLN A 88 -4.13 2.30 20.99
C GLN A 88 -5.44 3.06 20.78
N GLU A 89 -5.79 3.96 21.71
CA GLU A 89 -7.01 4.77 21.69
C GLU A 89 -7.03 5.86 20.61
N LYS A 90 -5.88 6.08 19.93
CA LYS A 90 -5.73 7.06 18.83
C LYS A 90 -5.55 6.41 17.47
N ARG A 91 -5.62 5.07 17.40
CA ARG A 91 -5.50 4.34 16.16
C ARG A 91 -6.80 4.42 15.39
N ASP A 92 -6.72 4.97 14.19
CA ASP A 92 -7.84 5.07 13.25
C ASP A 92 -7.96 3.83 12.35
N GLU A 93 -8.94 3.84 11.47
CA GLU A 93 -9.21 2.76 10.51
C GLU A 93 -8.07 2.49 9.53
N TRP A 94 -7.14 3.43 9.36
CA TRP A 94 -5.99 3.31 8.46
C TRP A 94 -4.76 2.68 9.13
N PHE A 95 -4.78 2.53 10.44
CA PHE A 95 -3.66 1.97 11.19
C PHE A 95 -3.30 0.55 10.73
N LEU A 96 -4.27 -0.37 10.72
CA LEU A 96 -4.03 -1.77 10.32
C LEU A 96 -3.63 -1.89 8.84
N PRO A 97 -4.30 -1.25 7.88
CA PRO A 97 -3.86 -1.25 6.48
C PRO A 97 -2.42 -0.76 6.32
N THR A 98 -2.06 0.36 6.95
CA THR A 98 -0.72 0.94 6.87
C THR A 98 0.34 0.01 7.45
N LEU A 99 0.07 -0.59 8.61
CA LEU A 99 0.97 -1.55 9.26
C LEU A 99 1.13 -2.82 8.40
N THR A 100 0.05 -3.29 7.79
CA THR A 100 0.08 -4.46 6.90
C THR A 100 0.96 -4.20 5.67
N GLU A 101 0.82 -3.05 5.02
CA GLU A 101 1.67 -2.69 3.89
C GLU A 101 3.14 -2.51 4.30
N ALA A 102 3.41 -1.92 5.46
CA ALA A 102 4.78 -1.81 5.96
C ALA A 102 5.39 -3.20 6.25
N SER A 103 4.60 -4.13 6.77
CA SER A 103 5.02 -5.53 6.96
C SER A 103 5.29 -6.24 5.63
N LEU A 104 4.48 -5.97 4.59
CA LEU A 104 4.75 -6.44 3.22
C LEU A 104 6.09 -5.90 2.71
N GLY A 105 6.39 -4.64 2.95
CA GLY A 105 7.66 -4.01 2.56
C GLY A 105 8.88 -4.65 3.24
N LEU A 106 8.70 -5.26 4.40
CA LEU A 106 9.73 -6.05 5.09
C LEU A 106 9.77 -7.53 4.65
N GLY A 107 8.77 -8.00 3.91
CA GLY A 107 8.61 -9.43 3.61
C GLY A 107 8.19 -10.27 4.82
N ASP A 108 7.66 -9.66 5.88
CA ASP A 108 7.17 -10.35 7.09
C ASP A 108 5.77 -10.95 6.85
N TRP A 109 5.72 -12.01 6.06
CA TRP A 109 4.48 -12.69 5.69
C TRP A 109 3.66 -13.20 6.88
N PRO A 110 4.25 -13.74 7.96
CA PRO A 110 3.48 -14.10 9.14
C PRO A 110 2.76 -12.92 9.78
N ALA A 111 3.40 -11.76 9.86
CA ALA A 111 2.76 -10.53 10.35
C ALA A 111 1.64 -10.08 9.42
N VAL A 112 1.90 -10.08 8.11
CA VAL A 112 0.90 -9.69 7.08
C VAL A 112 -0.36 -10.55 7.19
N GLU A 113 -0.21 -11.88 7.24
CA GLU A 113 -1.35 -12.79 7.36
C GLU A 113 -2.16 -12.52 8.63
N ARG A 114 -1.51 -12.41 9.77
CA ARG A 114 -2.15 -12.10 11.04
C ARG A 114 -2.93 -10.78 10.99
N LEU A 115 -2.31 -9.73 10.42
CA LEU A 115 -2.91 -8.40 10.31
C LEU A 115 -4.12 -8.39 9.36
N VAL A 116 -4.03 -9.05 8.19
CA VAL A 116 -5.15 -9.18 7.24
C VAL A 116 -6.32 -9.92 7.86
N ARG A 117 -6.07 -11.03 8.57
CA ARG A 117 -7.11 -11.77 9.27
C ARG A 117 -7.78 -10.92 10.36
N SER A 118 -6.99 -10.20 11.15
CA SER A 118 -7.49 -9.30 12.18
C SER A 118 -8.33 -8.16 11.58
N TYR A 119 -7.87 -7.57 10.48
CA TYR A 119 -8.59 -6.53 9.77
C TYR A 119 -9.92 -7.04 9.20
N ALA A 120 -9.91 -8.17 8.50
CA ALA A 120 -11.13 -8.77 7.94
C ALA A 120 -12.14 -9.20 9.00
N ALA A 121 -11.68 -9.57 10.19
CA ALA A 121 -12.54 -9.99 11.31
C ALA A 121 -13.11 -8.80 12.12
N SER A 122 -12.69 -7.58 11.85
CA SER A 122 -13.19 -6.40 12.57
C SER A 122 -14.71 -6.25 12.39
N PRO A 123 -15.49 -6.13 13.47
CA PRO A 123 -16.95 -6.02 13.39
C PRO A 123 -17.42 -4.72 12.74
N ASP A 124 -16.64 -3.64 12.91
CA ASP A 124 -17.01 -2.29 12.48
C ASP A 124 -16.47 -1.93 11.09
N ILE A 125 -15.81 -2.90 10.41
CA ILE A 125 -15.21 -2.64 9.11
C ILE A 125 -16.28 -2.41 8.03
N GLN A 126 -16.04 -1.40 7.20
CA GLN A 126 -16.94 -1.03 6.11
C GLN A 126 -16.48 -1.63 4.77
N ALA A 127 -17.42 -1.89 3.86
CA ALA A 127 -17.15 -2.46 2.54
C ALA A 127 -16.11 -1.65 1.75
N PHE A 128 -16.19 -0.31 1.78
CA PHE A 128 -15.23 0.55 1.06
C PHE A 128 -13.80 0.44 1.58
N GLN A 129 -13.62 0.17 2.88
CA GLN A 129 -12.31 -0.01 3.50
C GLN A 129 -11.67 -1.33 3.03
N VAL A 130 -12.46 -2.41 3.03
CA VAL A 130 -12.00 -3.72 2.51
C VAL A 130 -11.69 -3.65 1.02
N ALA A 131 -12.56 -2.99 0.24
CA ALA A 131 -12.35 -2.78 -1.18
C ALA A 131 -11.08 -1.95 -1.46
N GLY A 132 -10.79 -0.95 -0.63
CA GLY A 132 -9.58 -0.14 -0.70
C GLY A 132 -8.31 -0.98 -0.48
N MET A 133 -8.29 -1.81 0.56
CA MET A 133 -7.16 -2.70 0.84
C MET A 133 -6.99 -3.77 -0.25
N LEU A 134 -8.11 -4.35 -0.71
CA LEU A 134 -8.11 -5.33 -1.79
C LEU A 134 -7.49 -4.73 -3.07
N ARG A 135 -7.93 -3.53 -3.47
CA ARG A 135 -7.37 -2.83 -4.62
C ARG A 135 -5.87 -2.53 -4.46
N GLN A 136 -5.44 -2.12 -3.28
CA GLN A 136 -4.02 -1.89 -3.00
C GLN A 136 -3.20 -3.19 -3.19
N PHE A 137 -3.70 -4.31 -2.70
CA PHE A 137 -3.02 -5.61 -2.82
C PHE A 137 -2.99 -6.14 -4.26
N THR A 138 -4.07 -5.94 -5.01
CA THR A 138 -4.13 -6.41 -6.41
C THR A 138 -3.39 -5.49 -7.37
N GLU A 139 -3.67 -4.18 -7.34
CA GLU A 139 -3.13 -3.24 -8.32
C GLU A 139 -1.71 -2.79 -7.98
N VAL A 140 -1.47 -2.40 -6.72
CA VAL A 140 -0.20 -1.78 -6.33
C VAL A 140 0.86 -2.85 -6.01
N TRP A 141 0.54 -3.75 -5.09
CA TRP A 141 1.45 -4.82 -4.69
C TRP A 141 1.50 -5.98 -5.68
N ASN A 142 0.45 -6.18 -6.48
CA ASN A 142 0.33 -7.31 -7.41
C ASN A 142 0.55 -8.67 -6.73
N LEU A 143 -0.01 -8.83 -5.54
CA LEU A 143 0.28 -9.98 -4.69
C LEU A 143 -0.08 -11.33 -5.31
N GLU A 144 -1.08 -11.37 -6.20
CA GLU A 144 -1.46 -12.57 -6.94
C GLU A 144 -0.30 -13.14 -7.78
N SER A 145 0.59 -12.26 -8.26
CA SER A 145 1.71 -12.65 -9.14
C SER A 145 3.05 -12.73 -8.42
N VAL A 146 3.12 -12.25 -7.18
CA VAL A 146 4.39 -12.16 -6.42
C VAL A 146 4.62 -13.41 -5.59
N ASP A 147 3.57 -13.93 -4.94
CA ASP A 147 3.67 -15.05 -4.01
C ASP A 147 2.31 -15.76 -3.89
N GLU A 148 2.30 -17.09 -3.83
CA GLU A 148 1.06 -17.87 -3.64
C GLU A 148 0.31 -17.52 -2.35
N ARG A 149 1.03 -17.08 -1.31
CA ARG A 149 0.44 -16.54 -0.07
C ARG A 149 -0.38 -15.30 -0.33
N GLY A 150 0.02 -14.48 -1.30
CA GLY A 150 -0.70 -13.28 -1.71
C GLY A 150 -2.11 -13.59 -2.20
N GLN A 151 -2.29 -14.65 -2.96
CA GLN A 151 -3.61 -15.11 -3.40
C GLN A 151 -4.51 -15.48 -2.20
N GLY A 152 -3.95 -16.13 -1.19
CA GLY A 152 -4.67 -16.46 0.05
C GLY A 152 -5.18 -15.21 0.79
N LEU A 153 -4.36 -14.17 0.89
CA LEU A 153 -4.73 -12.89 1.51
C LEU A 153 -5.85 -12.18 0.74
N ILE A 154 -5.74 -12.16 -0.58
CA ILE A 154 -6.76 -11.57 -1.47
C ILE A 154 -8.09 -12.32 -1.32
N ASN A 155 -8.07 -13.64 -1.23
CA ASN A 155 -9.27 -14.44 -1.03
C ASN A 155 -9.95 -14.14 0.33
N ILE A 156 -9.19 -13.91 1.41
CA ILE A 156 -9.74 -13.48 2.70
C ILE A 156 -10.48 -12.15 2.58
N LEU A 157 -9.89 -11.18 1.91
CA LEU A 157 -10.51 -9.87 1.71
C LEU A 157 -11.73 -9.93 0.79
N ARG A 158 -11.67 -10.72 -0.29
CA ARG A 158 -12.82 -10.95 -1.19
C ARG A 158 -14.00 -11.58 -0.46
N ALA A 159 -13.74 -12.63 0.33
CA ALA A 159 -14.79 -13.27 1.14
C ALA A 159 -15.43 -12.26 2.10
N ARG A 160 -14.62 -11.48 2.82
CA ARG A 160 -15.14 -10.45 3.73
C ARG A 160 -15.97 -9.40 3.01
N LEU A 161 -15.54 -8.95 1.82
CA LEU A 161 -16.26 -7.95 1.04
C LEU A 161 -17.64 -8.45 0.60
N ILE A 162 -17.78 -9.73 0.28
CA ILE A 162 -19.09 -10.36 -0.07
C ILE A 162 -20.02 -10.38 1.13
N ASP A 163 -19.50 -10.64 2.34
CA ASP A 163 -20.28 -10.74 3.57
C ASP A 163 -20.73 -9.37 4.13
N LEU A 164 -20.11 -8.28 3.67
CA LEU A 164 -20.45 -6.95 4.15
C LEU A 164 -21.63 -6.37 3.36
N PRO A 165 -22.53 -5.60 4.06
CA PRO A 165 -23.56 -4.86 3.37
C PRO A 165 -22.94 -3.95 2.32
N GLN A 166 -23.36 -4.09 1.07
CA GLN A 166 -23.03 -3.11 0.03
C GLN A 166 -23.80 -1.85 0.39
N GLY A 167 -23.10 -0.76 0.76
CA GLY A 167 -23.77 0.50 1.04
C GLY A 167 -24.66 0.89 -0.12
N GLU A 168 -25.93 1.17 0.14
CA GLU A 168 -26.79 1.81 -0.83
C GLU A 168 -26.12 3.14 -1.19
N MET A 169 -25.78 3.30 -2.46
CA MET A 169 -25.34 4.59 -2.99
C MET A 169 -26.60 5.42 -3.15
N ASP A 170 -26.91 6.25 -2.13
CA ASP A 170 -27.87 7.33 -2.24
C ASP A 170 -27.34 8.45 -3.16
#